data_2379f1baef2450501470d8a9caa7e384
#
_entry.id   2379f1baef2450501470d8a9caa7e384
#
_cell.length_a   1.000
_cell.length_b   1.000
_cell.length_c   1.000
_cell.angle_alpha   90.00
_cell.angle_beta   90.00
_cell.angle_gamma   90.00
#
_symmetry.space_group_name_H-M   'P 1'
#
loop_
_entity.id
_entity.type
_entity.pdbx_description
1 polymer ?
#
loop_
_entity_poly.entity_id
_entity_poly.type
_entity_poly.pdbx_seq_one_letter_code
_entity_poly.pdbx_strand_id
1 'polypeptide(L)'
;LRLKSQVIELLETASKAYYEGKPIMDDEQFDRLAEEHEWGQVGYQHDGERTPHMFQMYSLQKHYTDQGAEHPLFTYAKAIVTTPKLDGASISVQYKQGVLDRVLTRGDGKEGIDITAKFLSRVCFLVPKAINYNVGDIQVTGEVVSPKTIPNARNYAAGALNLKDVTEFLSRDLTFVAHGVSPFFQDSYTNDMHRLQGLGFRTILDRDYNEFLQDGTVWRVDNNKDFEEFGHTSHHPRGAFALKVRKEAVITTLLDVEWQVGKSGVVSPVAILEPVQIDDATISRATLHNIAYINSLNLEIGCEVKVIRSGDIIPRITGRVEK
;
A
#
# COMPACT_ATOMS: atom_id res chain seq x y z
N LEU A 1 21.37 11.59 -18.45
CA LEU A 1 22.01 11.01 -17.25
C LEU A 1 21.65 11.78 -15.98
N ARG A 2 21.73 13.12 -15.95
CA ARG A 2 21.45 13.95 -14.76
C ARG A 2 19.96 13.93 -14.33
N LEU A 3 19.02 13.92 -15.27
CA LEU A 3 17.59 13.81 -15.01
C LEU A 3 17.20 12.42 -14.42
N LYS A 4 17.77 11.34 -14.97
CA LYS A 4 17.52 9.97 -14.46
C LYS A 4 18.01 9.83 -13.01
N SER A 5 19.15 10.42 -12.67
CA SER A 5 19.67 10.45 -11.29
C SER A 5 18.77 11.22 -10.32
N GLN A 6 18.21 12.36 -10.74
CA GLN A 6 17.30 13.16 -9.91
C GLN A 6 15.96 12.48 -9.66
N VAL A 7 15.43 11.74 -10.65
CA VAL A 7 14.19 10.97 -10.47
C VAL A 7 14.41 9.77 -9.53
N ILE A 8 15.55 9.09 -9.63
CA ILE A 8 15.90 8.01 -8.70
C ILE A 8 15.99 8.53 -7.27
N GLU A 9 16.69 9.65 -7.04
CA GLU A 9 16.78 10.30 -5.73
C GLU A 9 15.40 10.74 -5.18
N LEU A 10 14.52 11.22 -6.07
CA LEU A 10 13.13 11.53 -5.73
C LEU A 10 12.35 10.27 -5.31
N LEU A 11 12.49 9.17 -6.05
CA LEU A 11 11.83 7.90 -5.73
C LEU A 11 12.34 7.31 -4.40
N GLU A 12 13.62 7.39 -4.13
CA GLU A 12 14.20 6.99 -2.85
C GLU A 12 13.65 7.84 -1.69
N THR A 13 13.59 9.16 -1.89
CA THR A 13 13.05 10.10 -0.88
C THR A 13 11.55 9.87 -0.65
N ALA A 14 10.79 9.62 -1.72
CA ALA A 14 9.37 9.34 -1.64
C ALA A 14 9.09 8.00 -0.96
N SER A 15 9.86 6.98 -1.29
CA SER A 15 9.78 5.67 -0.62
C SER A 15 10.05 5.82 0.89
N LYS A 16 11.10 6.56 1.26
CA LYS A 16 11.42 6.86 2.66
C LYS A 16 10.25 7.55 3.38
N ALA A 17 9.78 8.65 2.81
CA ALA A 17 8.70 9.45 3.39
C ALA A 17 7.40 8.64 3.54
N TYR A 18 7.12 7.74 2.60
CA TYR A 18 5.99 6.80 2.65
C TYR A 18 6.08 5.89 3.88
N TYR A 19 7.22 5.23 4.09
CA TYR A 19 7.42 4.33 5.22
C TYR A 19 7.54 5.05 6.57
N GLU A 20 7.89 6.34 6.57
CA GLU A 20 7.87 7.21 7.76
C GLU A 20 6.45 7.74 8.09
N GLY A 21 5.43 7.39 7.30
CA GLY A 21 4.04 7.85 7.49
C GLY A 21 3.82 9.30 7.08
N LYS A 22 4.73 9.87 6.28
CA LYS A 22 4.67 11.25 5.73
C LYS A 22 4.87 11.23 4.22
N PRO A 23 4.04 10.54 3.45
CA PRO A 23 4.23 10.40 2.01
C PRO A 23 4.30 11.78 1.34
N ILE A 24 5.28 11.95 0.45
CA ILE A 24 5.49 13.16 -0.36
C ILE A 24 4.91 13.04 -1.76
N MET A 25 4.52 11.83 -2.16
CA MET A 25 3.75 11.53 -3.37
C MET A 25 2.83 10.34 -3.10
N ASP A 26 1.83 10.15 -3.95
CA ASP A 26 0.94 9.00 -3.83
C ASP A 26 1.49 7.78 -4.59
N ASP A 27 0.85 6.64 -4.36
CA ASP A 27 1.28 5.36 -4.90
C ASP A 27 1.24 5.31 -6.42
N GLU A 28 0.23 5.92 -7.05
CA GLU A 28 0.09 5.87 -8.52
C GLU A 28 1.19 6.67 -9.21
N GLN A 29 1.53 7.82 -8.64
CA GLN A 29 2.62 8.65 -9.13
C GLN A 29 3.98 7.97 -8.91
N PHE A 30 4.16 7.40 -7.72
CA PHE A 30 5.36 6.64 -7.40
C PHE A 30 5.54 5.47 -8.36
N ASP A 31 4.48 4.68 -8.57
CA ASP A 31 4.49 3.53 -9.45
C ASP A 31 4.79 3.91 -10.91
N ARG A 32 4.14 4.98 -11.42
CA ARG A 32 4.40 5.46 -12.78
C ARG A 32 5.84 5.90 -12.98
N LEU A 33 6.39 6.70 -12.04
CA LEU A 33 7.79 7.13 -12.11
C LEU A 33 8.74 5.95 -11.95
N ALA A 34 8.40 4.99 -11.11
CA ALA A 34 9.18 3.77 -10.91
C ALA A 34 9.19 2.91 -12.19
N GLU A 35 8.05 2.74 -12.87
CA GLU A 35 7.94 2.04 -14.15
C GLU A 35 8.69 2.77 -15.27
N GLU A 36 8.47 4.07 -15.43
CA GLU A 36 9.12 4.89 -16.48
C GLU A 36 10.65 4.90 -16.36
N HIS A 37 11.16 4.78 -15.15
CA HIS A 37 12.62 4.81 -14.88
C HIS A 37 13.21 3.46 -14.49
N GLU A 38 12.46 2.37 -14.65
CA GLU A 38 12.87 1.00 -14.31
C GLU A 38 13.43 0.88 -12.87
N TRP A 39 12.82 1.64 -11.94
CA TRP A 39 13.23 1.63 -10.55
C TRP A 39 12.64 0.40 -9.82
N GLY A 40 13.50 -0.57 -9.52
CA GLY A 40 13.10 -1.88 -9.01
C GLY A 40 13.28 -2.07 -7.50
N GLN A 41 13.53 -1.02 -6.72
CA GLN A 41 13.65 -1.16 -5.27
C GLN A 41 12.28 -1.26 -4.62
N VAL A 42 12.02 -2.35 -3.91
CA VAL A 42 10.84 -2.54 -3.08
C VAL A 42 11.19 -2.18 -1.65
N GLY A 43 10.54 -1.15 -1.12
CA GLY A 43 10.67 -0.74 0.28
C GLY A 43 11.84 0.20 0.55
N TYR A 44 11.67 1.03 1.61
CA TYR A 44 12.70 1.96 2.08
C TYR A 44 13.66 1.27 3.04
N GLN A 45 14.96 1.57 2.91
CA GLN A 45 15.96 1.16 3.89
C GLN A 45 15.92 2.11 5.10
N HIS A 46 15.36 1.62 6.21
CA HIS A 46 15.42 2.33 7.49
C HIS A 46 16.79 2.08 8.16
N ASP A 47 17.37 3.09 8.82
CA ASP A 47 18.65 2.97 9.55
C ASP A 47 18.54 2.12 10.83
N GLY A 48 17.41 1.45 11.07
CA GLY A 48 17.15 0.55 12.20
C GLY A 48 17.59 -0.88 11.93
N GLU A 49 17.85 -1.63 13.01
CA GLU A 49 18.14 -3.06 12.93
C GLU A 49 16.95 -3.80 12.28
N ARG A 50 17.23 -4.52 11.21
CA ARG A 50 16.23 -5.26 10.45
C ARG A 50 16.27 -6.72 10.82
N THR A 51 15.11 -7.33 10.78
CA THR A 51 14.90 -8.74 11.06
C THR A 51 14.36 -9.44 9.82
N PRO A 52 15.00 -10.52 9.35
CA PRO A 52 14.49 -11.30 8.23
C PRO A 52 13.10 -11.86 8.50
N HIS A 53 12.24 -11.82 7.47
CA HIS A 53 11.00 -12.58 7.47
C HIS A 53 11.28 -14.08 7.41
N MET A 54 10.41 -14.85 8.04
CA MET A 54 10.47 -16.33 7.93
C MET A 54 10.21 -16.77 6.49
N PHE A 55 9.26 -16.11 5.81
CA PHE A 55 8.95 -16.28 4.40
C PHE A 55 8.85 -14.89 3.73
N GLN A 56 9.38 -14.78 2.51
CA GLN A 56 9.36 -13.51 1.78
C GLN A 56 7.93 -12.98 1.58
N MET A 57 7.75 -11.68 1.80
CA MET A 57 6.49 -10.98 1.54
C MET A 57 6.54 -10.37 0.13
N TYR A 58 5.89 -10.98 -0.82
CA TYR A 58 5.83 -10.48 -2.19
C TYR A 58 4.86 -9.30 -2.32
N SER A 59 5.17 -8.38 -3.25
CA SER A 59 4.21 -7.39 -3.74
C SER A 59 3.24 -8.04 -4.72
N LEU A 60 2.14 -7.38 -5.03
CA LEU A 60 1.29 -7.76 -6.15
C LEU A 60 1.63 -6.91 -7.37
N GLN A 61 1.68 -7.55 -8.53
CA GLN A 61 1.69 -6.81 -9.80
C GLN A 61 0.41 -6.00 -9.90
N LYS A 62 0.49 -4.75 -10.33
CA LYS A 62 -0.65 -3.88 -10.51
C LYS A 62 -1.11 -3.97 -11.96
N HIS A 63 -2.42 -4.10 -12.15
CA HIS A 63 -3.07 -4.05 -13.44
C HIS A 63 -4.21 -3.02 -13.37
N TYR A 64 -4.27 -2.11 -14.34
CA TYR A 64 -5.27 -1.06 -14.36
C TYR A 64 -6.35 -1.37 -15.40
N THR A 65 -7.60 -1.08 -15.05
CA THR A 65 -8.77 -1.39 -15.90
C THR A 65 -8.73 -0.70 -17.28
N ASP A 66 -7.99 0.39 -17.42
CA ASP A 66 -7.84 1.19 -18.65
C ASP A 66 -6.67 0.74 -19.54
N GLN A 67 -5.83 -0.17 -19.09
CA GLN A 67 -4.64 -0.60 -19.84
C GLN A 67 -4.96 -1.50 -21.04
N GLY A 68 -6.21 -1.91 -21.23
CA GLY A 68 -6.64 -2.72 -22.38
C GLY A 68 -5.91 -4.06 -22.57
N ALA A 69 -4.90 -4.33 -21.77
CA ALA A 69 -4.15 -5.58 -21.78
C ALA A 69 -4.88 -6.61 -20.92
N GLU A 70 -5.21 -7.73 -21.49
CA GLU A 70 -5.80 -8.83 -20.76
C GLU A 70 -4.74 -9.48 -19.85
N HIS A 71 -4.99 -9.49 -18.55
CA HIS A 71 -4.14 -10.25 -17.63
C HIS A 71 -4.39 -11.75 -17.85
N PRO A 72 -3.36 -12.61 -17.86
CA PRO A 72 -3.53 -14.05 -18.11
C PRO A 72 -4.52 -14.74 -17.17
N LEU A 73 -4.69 -14.24 -15.95
CA LEU A 73 -5.65 -14.80 -15.00
C LEU A 73 -7.12 -14.49 -15.35
N PHE A 74 -7.43 -13.53 -16.23
CA PHE A 74 -8.81 -13.30 -16.69
C PHE A 74 -9.34 -14.46 -17.55
N THR A 75 -8.44 -15.18 -18.21
CA THR A 75 -8.78 -16.33 -19.06
C THR A 75 -8.42 -17.67 -18.42
N TYR A 76 -7.99 -17.65 -17.16
CA TYR A 76 -7.64 -18.86 -16.45
C TYR A 76 -8.86 -19.72 -16.17
N ALA A 77 -8.81 -20.98 -16.60
CA ALA A 77 -9.97 -21.88 -16.64
C ALA A 77 -10.38 -22.48 -15.29
N LYS A 78 -9.54 -22.33 -14.26
CA LYS A 78 -9.83 -22.83 -12.91
C LYS A 78 -10.26 -21.70 -11.97
N ALA A 79 -10.55 -22.05 -10.70
CA ALA A 79 -11.07 -21.09 -9.72
C ALA A 79 -10.10 -19.95 -9.40
N ILE A 80 -10.61 -18.74 -9.49
CA ILE A 80 -9.98 -17.50 -9.05
C ILE A 80 -10.77 -16.97 -7.85
N VAL A 81 -10.07 -16.55 -6.80
CA VAL A 81 -10.66 -15.83 -5.67
C VAL A 81 -10.38 -14.35 -5.85
N THR A 82 -11.42 -13.55 -5.70
CA THR A 82 -11.31 -12.09 -5.69
C THR A 82 -11.59 -11.56 -4.30
N THR A 83 -10.73 -10.68 -3.79
CA THR A 83 -10.88 -10.09 -2.46
C THR A 83 -10.67 -8.57 -2.52
N PRO A 84 -11.23 -7.80 -1.58
CA PRO A 84 -10.91 -6.39 -1.49
C PRO A 84 -9.42 -6.19 -1.22
N LYS A 85 -8.82 -5.22 -1.89
CA LYS A 85 -7.45 -4.80 -1.60
C LYS A 85 -7.48 -3.71 -0.54
N LEU A 86 -7.29 -4.10 0.71
CA LEU A 86 -7.25 -3.17 1.83
C LEU A 86 -6.04 -2.23 1.71
N ASP A 87 -6.24 -0.98 2.07
CA ASP A 87 -5.23 0.08 2.04
C ASP A 87 -4.83 0.47 3.46
N GLY A 88 -3.75 -0.14 3.93
CA GLY A 88 -3.23 0.04 5.28
C GLY A 88 -1.72 -0.11 5.34
N ALA A 89 -1.24 -0.87 6.33
CA ALA A 89 0.17 -1.21 6.49
C ALA A 89 0.34 -2.73 6.64
N SER A 90 1.11 -3.32 5.75
CA SER A 90 1.32 -4.76 5.72
C SER A 90 2.33 -5.21 6.78
N ILE A 91 2.00 -6.28 7.48
CA ILE A 91 2.88 -6.92 8.48
C ILE A 91 2.94 -8.43 8.28
N SER A 92 4.02 -9.04 8.78
CA SER A 92 4.11 -10.48 9.02
C SER A 92 4.00 -10.78 10.51
N VAL A 93 3.23 -11.82 10.83
CA VAL A 93 3.03 -12.33 12.19
C VAL A 93 3.55 -13.76 12.22
N GLN A 94 4.62 -14.00 12.95
CA GLN A 94 5.35 -15.27 12.94
C GLN A 94 5.06 -16.06 14.22
N TYR A 95 4.74 -17.32 14.06
CA TYR A 95 4.49 -18.25 15.16
C TYR A 95 5.50 -19.39 15.12
N LYS A 96 6.05 -19.72 16.30
CA LYS A 96 6.84 -20.91 16.51
C LYS A 96 6.10 -21.85 17.44
N GLN A 97 5.87 -23.06 16.98
CA GLN A 97 5.14 -24.09 17.73
C GLN A 97 3.81 -23.55 18.31
N GLY A 98 3.10 -22.76 17.52
CA GLY A 98 1.81 -22.16 17.90
C GLY A 98 1.89 -20.93 18.83
N VAL A 99 3.06 -20.48 19.24
CA VAL A 99 3.25 -19.29 20.07
C VAL A 99 3.74 -18.12 19.22
N LEU A 100 3.18 -16.92 19.44
CA LEU A 100 3.63 -15.69 18.78
C LEU A 100 5.11 -15.45 19.08
N ASP A 101 5.94 -15.51 18.04
CA ASP A 101 7.39 -15.28 18.12
C ASP A 101 7.76 -13.85 17.73
N ARG A 102 7.30 -13.41 16.54
CA ARG A 102 7.64 -12.08 16.00
C ARG A 102 6.49 -11.46 15.21
N VAL A 103 6.49 -10.13 15.22
CA VAL A 103 5.69 -9.29 14.32
C VAL A 103 6.61 -8.29 13.66
N LEU A 104 6.67 -8.30 12.33
CA LEU A 104 7.56 -7.43 11.56
C LEU A 104 6.74 -6.58 10.60
N THR A 105 7.15 -5.33 10.42
CA THR A 105 6.67 -4.52 9.29
C THR A 105 7.14 -5.16 7.99
N ARG A 106 6.45 -4.90 6.88
CA ARG A 106 6.80 -5.51 5.60
C ARG A 106 8.24 -5.21 5.15
N GLY A 107 8.71 -3.96 5.37
CA GLY A 107 10.01 -3.52 4.86
C GLY A 107 10.11 -3.68 3.34
N ASP A 108 11.23 -4.27 2.86
CA ASP A 108 11.46 -4.60 1.46
C ASP A 108 10.88 -5.96 1.03
N GLY A 109 10.16 -6.62 1.94
CA GLY A 109 9.59 -7.96 1.75
C GLY A 109 10.51 -9.10 2.14
N LYS A 110 11.80 -8.87 2.32
CA LYS A 110 12.78 -9.84 2.83
C LYS A 110 13.06 -9.62 4.31
N GLU A 111 13.12 -8.36 4.72
CA GLU A 111 13.40 -7.92 6.07
C GLU A 111 12.47 -6.80 6.48
N GLY A 112 12.08 -6.75 7.76
CA GLY A 112 11.23 -5.73 8.33
C GLY A 112 11.72 -5.24 9.69
N ILE A 113 11.09 -4.19 10.21
CA ILE A 113 11.34 -3.68 11.57
C ILE A 113 10.56 -4.55 12.55
N ASP A 114 11.22 -4.97 13.62
CA ASP A 114 10.59 -5.74 14.69
C ASP A 114 9.68 -4.82 15.54
N ILE A 115 8.40 -5.13 15.55
CA ILE A 115 7.36 -4.43 16.32
C ILE A 115 6.67 -5.36 17.34
N THR A 116 7.26 -6.50 17.62
CA THR A 116 6.70 -7.58 18.46
C THR A 116 6.25 -7.10 19.82
N ALA A 117 7.02 -6.21 20.46
CA ALA A 117 6.71 -5.70 21.80
C ALA A 117 5.30 -5.09 21.92
N LYS A 118 4.81 -4.42 20.86
CA LYS A 118 3.46 -3.84 20.81
C LYS A 118 2.37 -4.91 20.84
N PHE A 119 2.61 -6.02 20.15
CA PHE A 119 1.66 -7.11 19.98
C PHE A 119 1.66 -8.08 21.17
N LEU A 120 2.75 -8.19 21.93
CA LEU A 120 2.83 -9.00 23.14
C LEU A 120 2.10 -8.38 24.33
N SER A 121 1.74 -7.11 24.29
CA SER A 121 0.95 -6.47 25.36
C SER A 121 -0.33 -7.26 25.62
N ARG A 122 -0.68 -7.44 26.92
CA ARG A 122 -1.85 -8.22 27.35
C ARG A 122 -3.17 -7.66 26.83
N VAL A 123 -3.21 -6.37 26.53
CA VAL A 123 -4.39 -5.66 26.01
C VAL A 123 -4.39 -5.47 24.51
N CYS A 124 -3.38 -5.99 23.80
CA CYS A 124 -3.38 -6.02 22.35
C CYS A 124 -4.11 -7.27 21.85
N PHE A 125 -5.21 -7.09 21.14
CA PHE A 125 -6.05 -8.16 20.59
C PHE A 125 -6.03 -8.20 19.06
N LEU A 126 -5.08 -7.53 18.41
CA LEU A 126 -4.98 -7.49 16.96
C LEU A 126 -4.70 -8.87 16.35
N VAL A 127 -3.90 -9.67 17.05
CA VAL A 127 -3.56 -11.04 16.63
C VAL A 127 -3.60 -12.00 17.82
N PRO A 128 -3.90 -13.29 17.62
CA PRO A 128 -3.78 -14.31 18.66
C PRO A 128 -2.33 -14.40 19.17
N LYS A 129 -2.12 -14.53 20.47
CA LYS A 129 -0.78 -14.75 21.06
C LYS A 129 -0.36 -16.20 21.07
N ALA A 130 -1.34 -17.08 21.01
CA ALA A 130 -1.15 -18.51 20.84
C ALA A 130 -2.26 -19.05 19.93
N ILE A 131 -1.90 -19.96 19.07
CA ILE A 131 -2.80 -20.62 18.12
C ILE A 131 -2.70 -22.13 18.30
N ASN A 132 -3.79 -22.83 18.08
CA ASN A 132 -3.79 -24.29 18.13
C ASN A 132 -3.19 -24.88 16.83
N TYR A 133 -1.89 -24.66 16.67
CA TYR A 133 -1.10 -25.12 15.54
C TYR A 133 0.32 -25.43 15.99
N ASN A 134 0.66 -26.70 16.10
CA ASN A 134 1.94 -27.21 16.63
C ASN A 134 2.68 -28.13 15.64
N VAL A 135 2.38 -28.00 14.34
CA VAL A 135 3.00 -28.83 13.28
C VAL A 135 4.20 -28.12 12.63
N GLY A 136 4.66 -27.01 13.21
CA GLY A 136 5.80 -26.28 12.69
C GLY A 136 5.67 -24.77 12.89
N ASP A 137 6.57 -24.06 12.24
CA ASP A 137 6.60 -22.60 12.25
C ASP A 137 5.78 -22.06 11.09
N ILE A 138 5.03 -21.00 11.31
CA ILE A 138 4.22 -20.34 10.29
C ILE A 138 4.38 -18.81 10.32
N GLN A 139 4.16 -18.22 9.17
CA GLN A 139 4.03 -16.77 9.02
C GLN A 139 2.65 -16.45 8.45
N VAL A 140 1.89 -15.64 9.17
CA VAL A 140 0.63 -15.06 8.70
C VAL A 140 0.93 -13.66 8.20
N THR A 141 0.53 -13.36 6.97
CA THR A 141 0.62 -12.02 6.39
C THR A 141 -0.73 -11.36 6.37
N GLY A 142 -0.78 -10.06 6.61
CA GLY A 142 -2.02 -9.31 6.62
C GLY A 142 -1.79 -7.81 6.62
N GLU A 143 -2.90 -7.10 6.59
CA GLU A 143 -2.94 -5.65 6.58
C GLU A 143 -3.44 -5.12 7.92
N VAL A 144 -2.73 -4.16 8.51
CA VAL A 144 -3.22 -3.35 9.63
C VAL A 144 -3.93 -2.15 9.04
N VAL A 145 -5.20 -2.02 9.32
CA VAL A 145 -6.09 -0.99 8.80
C VAL A 145 -6.75 -0.20 9.92
N SER A 146 -7.26 0.95 9.58
CA SER A 146 -8.04 1.83 10.46
C SER A 146 -9.33 2.25 9.75
N PRO A 147 -10.44 2.54 10.47
CA PRO A 147 -11.67 2.97 9.86
C PRO A 147 -11.48 4.18 8.93
N LYS A 148 -12.11 4.15 7.75
CA LYS A 148 -12.02 5.23 6.76
C LYS A 148 -12.60 6.56 7.25
N THR A 149 -13.34 6.56 8.35
CA THR A 149 -13.81 7.78 9.04
C THR A 149 -12.70 8.54 9.74
N ILE A 150 -11.55 7.89 9.97
CA ILE A 150 -10.36 8.55 10.50
C ILE A 150 -9.63 9.24 9.35
N PRO A 151 -9.34 10.55 9.45
CA PRO A 151 -8.59 11.26 8.42
C PRO A 151 -7.23 10.60 8.15
N ASN A 152 -6.91 10.40 6.87
CA ASN A 152 -5.69 9.70 6.47
C ASN A 152 -5.54 8.30 7.10
N ALA A 153 -6.60 7.51 7.13
CA ALA A 153 -6.69 6.22 7.82
C ALA A 153 -5.50 5.30 7.53
N ARG A 154 -5.03 5.25 6.28
CA ARG A 154 -3.83 4.50 5.89
C ARG A 154 -2.58 4.98 6.64
N ASN A 155 -2.31 6.30 6.59
CA ASN A 155 -1.14 6.87 7.27
C ASN A 155 -1.27 6.78 8.79
N TYR A 156 -2.49 6.85 9.30
CA TYR A 156 -2.78 6.62 10.72
C TYR A 156 -2.39 5.21 11.15
N ALA A 157 -2.75 4.19 10.37
CA ALA A 157 -2.39 2.79 10.63
C ALA A 157 -0.87 2.56 10.50
N ALA A 158 -0.25 3.02 9.40
CA ALA A 158 1.19 2.91 9.18
C ALA A 158 2.00 3.66 10.25
N GLY A 159 1.58 4.87 10.61
CA GLY A 159 2.19 5.67 11.67
C GLY A 159 2.11 4.98 13.04
N ALA A 160 1.01 4.29 13.34
CA ALA A 160 0.84 3.54 14.58
C ALA A 160 1.90 2.44 14.74
N LEU A 161 2.26 1.75 13.66
CA LEU A 161 3.30 0.72 13.70
C LEU A 161 4.68 1.28 14.04
N ASN A 162 4.93 2.55 13.74
CA ASN A 162 6.20 3.24 14.01
C ASN A 162 6.26 3.94 15.38
N LEU A 163 5.14 3.99 16.13
CA LEU A 163 5.12 4.58 17.47
C LEU A 163 6.10 3.86 18.41
N LYS A 164 6.86 4.61 19.16
CA LYS A 164 7.76 4.06 20.21
C LYS A 164 6.99 3.72 21.48
N ASP A 165 5.96 4.51 21.79
CA ASP A 165 5.11 4.30 22.96
C ASP A 165 4.03 3.25 22.67
N VAL A 166 4.12 2.14 23.39
CA VAL A 166 3.15 1.03 23.30
C VAL A 166 1.76 1.48 23.77
N THR A 167 1.66 2.38 24.74
CA THR A 167 0.37 2.87 25.24
C THR A 167 -0.34 3.69 24.17
N GLU A 168 0.38 4.55 23.46
CA GLU A 168 -0.17 5.30 22.34
C GLU A 168 -0.59 4.37 21.21
N PHE A 169 0.22 3.35 20.86
CA PHE A 169 -0.15 2.34 19.89
C PHE A 169 -1.48 1.64 20.25
N LEU A 170 -1.62 1.23 21.51
CA LEU A 170 -2.80 0.52 21.99
C LEU A 170 -4.06 1.40 22.05
N SER A 171 -3.91 2.72 22.06
CA SER A 171 -5.03 3.67 21.99
C SER A 171 -5.56 3.88 20.57
N ARG A 172 -4.84 3.39 19.54
CA ARG A 172 -5.23 3.53 18.15
C ARG A 172 -6.33 2.54 17.76
N ASP A 173 -7.29 3.03 16.98
CA ASP A 173 -8.33 2.18 16.40
C ASP A 173 -7.78 1.44 15.19
N LEU A 174 -7.31 0.23 15.42
CA LEU A 174 -6.64 -0.61 14.45
C LEU A 174 -7.31 -1.98 14.36
N THR A 175 -7.30 -2.54 13.16
CA THR A 175 -7.72 -3.91 12.89
C THR A 175 -6.64 -4.61 12.06
N PHE A 176 -6.28 -5.83 12.41
CA PHE A 176 -5.46 -6.69 11.57
C PHE A 176 -6.36 -7.63 10.77
N VAL A 177 -6.17 -7.69 9.46
CA VAL A 177 -6.89 -8.58 8.55
C VAL A 177 -5.88 -9.45 7.81
N ALA A 178 -5.89 -10.74 8.10
CA ALA A 178 -5.01 -11.72 7.46
C ALA A 178 -5.44 -11.97 6.00
N HIS A 179 -4.49 -12.02 5.10
CA HIS A 179 -4.70 -12.30 3.68
C HIS A 179 -3.72 -13.34 3.10
N GLY A 180 -2.89 -13.95 3.94
CA GLY A 180 -1.97 -15.00 3.51
C GLY A 180 -1.35 -15.76 4.67
N VAL A 181 -0.89 -16.97 4.39
CA VAL A 181 -0.13 -17.83 5.30
C VAL A 181 0.95 -18.57 4.54
N SER A 182 2.08 -18.79 5.17
CA SER A 182 3.18 -19.60 4.66
C SER A 182 3.77 -20.45 5.79
N PRO A 183 4.01 -21.75 5.57
CA PRO A 183 3.57 -22.50 4.38
C PRO A 183 2.03 -22.61 4.31
N PHE A 184 1.49 -22.96 3.15
CA PHE A 184 0.05 -23.20 3.00
C PHE A 184 -0.41 -24.34 3.90
N PHE A 185 -1.61 -24.21 4.50
CA PHE A 185 -2.18 -25.25 5.34
C PHE A 185 -2.93 -26.31 4.53
N GLN A 186 -3.54 -25.87 3.42
CA GLN A 186 -4.55 -26.61 2.68
C GLN A 186 -4.26 -26.52 1.16
N ASP A 187 -5.06 -27.25 0.39
CA ASP A 187 -4.93 -27.31 -1.08
C ASP A 187 -5.42 -26.02 -1.76
N SER A 188 -6.17 -25.17 -1.04
CA SER A 188 -6.69 -23.93 -1.60
C SER A 188 -6.54 -22.74 -0.64
N TYR A 189 -6.41 -21.56 -1.23
CA TYR A 189 -6.37 -20.29 -0.53
C TYR A 189 -7.62 -20.06 0.30
N THR A 190 -8.78 -20.35 -0.24
CA THR A 190 -10.06 -20.24 0.49
C THR A 190 -10.04 -21.07 1.77
N ASN A 191 -9.56 -22.32 1.70
CA ASN A 191 -9.46 -23.18 2.86
C ASN A 191 -8.37 -22.71 3.85
N ASP A 192 -7.27 -22.13 3.37
CA ASP A 192 -6.27 -21.51 4.24
C ASP A 192 -6.86 -20.35 5.05
N MET A 193 -7.65 -19.48 4.40
CA MET A 193 -8.33 -18.39 5.10
C MET A 193 -9.35 -18.90 6.12
N HIS A 194 -10.16 -19.92 5.81
CA HIS A 194 -11.06 -20.55 6.77
C HIS A 194 -10.29 -21.19 7.93
N ARG A 195 -9.14 -21.79 7.64
CA ARG A 195 -8.29 -22.34 8.72
C ARG A 195 -7.75 -21.24 9.63
N LEU A 196 -7.32 -20.09 9.08
CA LEU A 196 -6.91 -18.92 9.87
C LEU A 196 -8.05 -18.38 10.73
N GLN A 197 -9.29 -18.34 10.21
CA GLN A 197 -10.48 -17.97 11.01
C GLN A 197 -10.62 -18.91 12.21
N GLY A 198 -10.51 -20.22 11.99
CA GLY A 198 -10.56 -21.22 13.06
C GLY A 198 -9.41 -21.10 14.09
N LEU A 199 -8.32 -20.42 13.74
CA LEU A 199 -7.21 -20.08 14.63
C LEU A 199 -7.37 -18.73 15.33
N GLY A 200 -8.48 -18.01 15.09
CA GLY A 200 -8.82 -16.74 15.74
C GLY A 200 -8.40 -15.48 14.99
N PHE A 201 -8.00 -15.59 13.73
CA PHE A 201 -7.71 -14.41 12.89
C PHE A 201 -8.98 -13.90 12.21
N ARG A 202 -9.08 -12.58 12.04
CA ARG A 202 -9.91 -12.00 10.98
C ARG A 202 -9.22 -12.17 9.66
N THR A 203 -9.92 -12.63 8.64
CA THR A 203 -9.36 -12.86 7.31
C THR A 203 -10.04 -12.03 6.25
N ILE A 204 -9.39 -11.86 5.12
CA ILE A 204 -9.91 -11.07 4.00
C ILE A 204 -11.19 -11.66 3.39
N LEU A 205 -11.53 -12.92 3.71
CA LEU A 205 -12.76 -13.58 3.25
C LEU A 205 -13.93 -13.49 4.24
N ASP A 206 -13.75 -12.88 5.44
CA ASP A 206 -14.81 -12.80 6.43
C ASP A 206 -16.01 -11.96 5.95
N ARG A 207 -15.73 -10.86 5.24
CA ARG A 207 -16.70 -9.88 4.77
C ARG A 207 -16.07 -8.88 3.79
N ASP A 208 -16.85 -7.91 3.29
CA ASP A 208 -16.41 -6.92 2.31
C ASP A 208 -15.49 -5.82 2.87
N TYR A 209 -15.44 -5.64 4.18
CA TYR A 209 -14.61 -4.63 4.85
C TYR A 209 -14.80 -3.19 4.34
N ASN A 210 -16.05 -2.82 4.00
CA ASN A 210 -16.38 -1.50 3.46
C ASN A 210 -16.11 -0.34 4.42
N GLU A 211 -15.91 -0.62 5.71
CA GLU A 211 -15.51 0.36 6.72
C GLU A 211 -14.05 0.82 6.61
N PHE A 212 -13.20 0.11 5.85
CA PHE A 212 -11.79 0.45 5.63
C PHE A 212 -11.56 0.97 4.21
N LEU A 213 -10.44 1.68 4.03
CA LEU A 213 -10.00 2.09 2.69
C LEU A 213 -9.60 0.87 1.86
N GLN A 214 -9.97 0.90 0.60
CA GLN A 214 -9.64 -0.12 -0.40
C GLN A 214 -9.11 0.56 -1.66
N ASP A 215 -8.03 0.04 -2.24
CA ASP A 215 -7.40 0.62 -3.42
C ASP A 215 -7.49 -0.29 -4.66
N GLY A 216 -8.46 -1.18 -4.67
CA GLY A 216 -8.74 -2.12 -5.76
C GLY A 216 -9.19 -3.48 -5.28
N THR A 217 -9.04 -4.48 -6.13
CA THR A 217 -9.33 -5.88 -5.83
C THR A 217 -8.12 -6.75 -6.11
N VAL A 218 -7.92 -7.77 -5.27
CA VAL A 218 -6.89 -8.79 -5.51
C VAL A 218 -7.53 -9.98 -6.20
N TRP A 219 -6.92 -10.40 -7.29
CA TRP A 219 -7.26 -11.61 -8.04
C TRP A 219 -6.18 -12.65 -7.77
N ARG A 220 -6.55 -13.85 -7.31
CA ARG A 220 -5.61 -14.90 -6.96
C ARG A 220 -6.15 -16.27 -7.36
N VAL A 221 -5.27 -17.11 -7.91
CA VAL A 221 -5.55 -18.53 -8.13
C VAL A 221 -5.87 -19.20 -6.80
N ASP A 222 -7.02 -19.87 -6.70
CA ASP A 222 -7.47 -20.48 -5.45
C ASP A 222 -6.66 -21.72 -5.10
N ASN A 223 -6.37 -22.60 -6.07
CA ASN A 223 -5.57 -23.79 -5.83
C ASN A 223 -4.11 -23.41 -5.53
N ASN A 224 -3.60 -23.80 -4.36
CA ASN A 224 -2.28 -23.43 -3.89
C ASN A 224 -1.16 -24.09 -4.71
N LYS A 225 -1.34 -25.32 -5.19
CA LYS A 225 -0.37 -25.97 -6.07
C LYS A 225 -0.26 -25.27 -7.40
N ASP A 226 -1.39 -24.95 -8.03
CA ASP A 226 -1.39 -24.17 -9.27
C ASP A 226 -0.76 -22.78 -9.07
N PHE A 227 -1.04 -22.12 -7.93
CA PHE A 227 -0.43 -20.84 -7.58
C PHE A 227 1.11 -20.93 -7.51
N GLU A 228 1.65 -21.99 -6.89
CA GLU A 228 3.09 -22.23 -6.85
C GLU A 228 3.67 -22.56 -8.24
N GLU A 229 2.94 -23.31 -9.08
CA GLU A 229 3.33 -23.64 -10.45
C GLU A 229 3.43 -22.41 -11.35
N PHE A 230 2.61 -21.36 -11.13
CA PHE A 230 2.78 -20.07 -11.80
C PHE A 230 4.12 -19.42 -11.47
N GLY A 231 4.66 -19.71 -10.30
CA GLY A 231 5.92 -19.17 -9.81
C GLY A 231 5.87 -17.68 -9.51
N HIS A 232 7.06 -17.11 -9.35
CA HIS A 232 7.26 -15.73 -8.92
C HIS A 232 8.26 -15.03 -9.83
N THR A 233 8.14 -13.73 -9.94
CA THR A 233 9.23 -12.85 -10.37
C THR A 233 10.10 -12.53 -9.13
N SER A 234 11.12 -11.69 -9.28
CA SER A 234 11.86 -11.18 -8.11
C SER A 234 10.98 -10.45 -7.08
N HIS A 235 9.83 -9.92 -7.50
CA HIS A 235 8.99 -9.03 -6.69
C HIS A 235 7.54 -9.48 -6.55
N HIS A 236 7.00 -10.26 -7.50
CA HIS A 236 5.58 -10.57 -7.58
C HIS A 236 5.30 -12.04 -7.85
N PRO A 237 4.26 -12.64 -7.22
CA PRO A 237 3.72 -13.91 -7.68
C PRO A 237 3.02 -13.72 -9.03
N ARG A 238 3.13 -14.71 -9.93
CA ARG A 238 2.40 -14.68 -11.20
C ARG A 238 0.97 -15.19 -11.07
N GLY A 239 0.68 -15.96 -10.01
CA GLY A 239 -0.66 -16.49 -9.71
C GLY A 239 -1.59 -15.50 -9.01
N ALA A 240 -1.18 -14.24 -8.80
CA ALA A 240 -2.01 -13.19 -8.23
C ALA A 240 -1.62 -11.81 -8.74
N PHE A 241 -2.59 -10.89 -8.79
CA PHE A 241 -2.36 -9.49 -9.13
C PHE A 241 -3.40 -8.58 -8.44
N ALA A 242 -3.11 -7.29 -8.39
CA ALA A 242 -4.03 -6.27 -7.91
C ALA A 242 -4.66 -5.56 -9.11
N LEU A 243 -5.98 -5.67 -9.25
CA LEU A 243 -6.75 -4.89 -10.22
C LEU A 243 -7.09 -3.54 -9.58
N LYS A 244 -6.61 -2.47 -10.19
CA LYS A 244 -6.86 -1.10 -9.76
C LYS A 244 -7.69 -0.34 -10.78
N VAL A 245 -8.58 0.53 -10.31
CA VAL A 245 -9.30 1.48 -11.15
C VAL A 245 -8.54 2.78 -11.10
N ARG A 246 -8.13 3.31 -12.25
CA ARG A 246 -7.60 4.68 -12.28
C ARG A 246 -8.76 5.64 -12.07
N LYS A 247 -8.58 6.59 -11.17
CA LYS A 247 -9.54 7.68 -11.02
C LYS A 247 -9.45 8.56 -12.27
N GLU A 248 -10.60 8.85 -12.88
CA GLU A 248 -10.64 9.79 -14.00
C GLU A 248 -10.16 11.17 -13.56
N ALA A 249 -9.24 11.73 -14.33
CA ALA A 249 -8.78 13.08 -14.08
C ALA A 249 -9.82 14.08 -14.59
N VAL A 250 -10.11 15.12 -13.79
CA VAL A 250 -10.94 16.24 -14.22
C VAL A 250 -10.03 17.34 -14.76
N ILE A 251 -10.46 17.97 -15.85
CA ILE A 251 -9.70 19.05 -16.49
C ILE A 251 -10.12 20.39 -15.87
N THR A 252 -9.13 21.22 -15.52
CA THR A 252 -9.33 22.60 -15.07
C THR A 252 -8.14 23.46 -15.48
N THR A 253 -8.21 24.78 -15.24
CA THR A 253 -7.18 25.73 -15.62
C THR A 253 -6.24 26.02 -14.44
N LEU A 254 -4.94 26.00 -14.67
CA LEU A 254 -3.92 26.45 -13.72
C LEU A 254 -3.89 27.99 -13.72
N LEU A 255 -4.41 28.61 -12.65
CA LEU A 255 -4.50 30.06 -12.55
C LEU A 255 -3.22 30.71 -12.01
N ASP A 256 -2.57 30.06 -11.03
CA ASP A 256 -1.36 30.58 -10.37
C ASP A 256 -0.63 29.47 -9.63
N VAL A 257 0.59 29.76 -9.15
CA VAL A 257 1.39 28.87 -8.28
C VAL A 257 1.82 29.65 -7.04
N GLU A 258 1.33 29.26 -5.89
CA GLU A 258 1.75 29.79 -4.59
C GLU A 258 2.85 28.95 -3.96
N TRP A 259 3.84 29.61 -3.36
CA TRP A 259 4.91 28.97 -2.63
C TRP A 259 4.65 29.01 -1.13
N GLN A 260 4.54 27.85 -0.51
CA GLN A 260 4.30 27.72 0.93
C GLN A 260 5.53 27.19 1.64
N VAL A 261 5.86 27.80 2.78
CA VAL A 261 6.94 27.34 3.66
C VAL A 261 6.33 26.46 4.74
N GLY A 262 6.67 25.17 4.72
CA GLY A 262 6.26 24.20 5.74
C GLY A 262 6.95 24.45 7.08
N LYS A 263 6.45 23.85 8.16
CA LYS A 263 7.04 23.93 9.51
C LYS A 263 8.51 23.51 9.59
N SER A 264 8.97 22.68 8.64
CA SER A 264 10.35 22.22 8.50
C SER A 264 11.25 23.17 7.69
N GLY A 265 10.74 24.33 7.25
CA GLY A 265 11.45 25.25 6.37
C GLY A 265 11.46 24.84 4.88
N VAL A 266 10.86 23.73 4.53
CA VAL A 266 10.75 23.27 3.14
C VAL A 266 9.73 24.11 2.40
N VAL A 267 10.14 24.64 1.24
CA VAL A 267 9.26 25.43 0.34
C VAL A 267 8.60 24.47 -0.64
N SER A 268 7.27 24.44 -0.63
CA SER A 268 6.46 23.58 -1.49
C SER A 268 5.51 24.41 -2.37
N PRO A 269 5.47 24.18 -3.69
CA PRO A 269 4.54 24.84 -4.58
C PRO A 269 3.15 24.23 -4.50
N VAL A 270 2.14 25.10 -4.55
CA VAL A 270 0.71 24.75 -4.58
C VAL A 270 0.07 25.42 -5.79
N ALA A 271 -0.55 24.64 -6.66
CA ALA A 271 -1.31 25.16 -7.77
C ALA A 271 -2.61 25.79 -7.27
N ILE A 272 -2.91 26.98 -7.78
CA ILE A 272 -4.22 27.62 -7.69
C ILE A 272 -4.96 27.30 -9.00
N LEU A 273 -6.13 26.70 -8.87
CA LEU A 273 -6.92 26.19 -9.98
C LEU A 273 -8.24 26.93 -10.11
N GLU A 274 -8.73 27.02 -11.33
CA GLU A 274 -10.14 27.31 -11.52
C GLU A 274 -10.95 26.23 -10.78
N PRO A 275 -11.93 26.63 -9.90
CA PRO A 275 -12.64 25.67 -9.08
C PRO A 275 -13.34 24.60 -9.91
N VAL A 276 -13.08 23.33 -9.60
CA VAL A 276 -13.67 22.18 -10.29
C VAL A 276 -14.19 21.17 -9.29
N GLN A 277 -15.31 20.51 -9.62
CA GLN A 277 -15.90 19.48 -8.78
C GLN A 277 -15.22 18.14 -9.03
N ILE A 278 -14.69 17.53 -7.98
CA ILE A 278 -14.16 16.15 -8.00
C ILE A 278 -14.81 15.37 -6.85
N ASP A 279 -15.58 14.35 -7.18
CA ASP A 279 -16.41 13.60 -6.23
C ASP A 279 -17.35 14.54 -5.45
N ASP A 280 -17.23 14.56 -4.14
CA ASP A 280 -18.03 15.37 -3.21
C ASP A 280 -17.40 16.73 -2.83
N ALA A 281 -16.29 17.09 -3.43
CA ALA A 281 -15.53 18.29 -3.07
C ALA A 281 -15.27 19.23 -4.25
N THR A 282 -15.35 20.54 -4.00
CA THR A 282 -14.89 21.57 -4.92
C THR A 282 -13.39 21.80 -4.71
N ILE A 283 -12.61 21.56 -5.74
CA ILE A 283 -11.15 21.65 -5.71
C ILE A 283 -10.72 22.97 -6.40
N SER A 284 -10.01 23.80 -5.65
CA SER A 284 -9.39 25.04 -6.13
C SER A 284 -7.88 25.10 -5.89
N ARG A 285 -7.31 24.08 -5.25
CA ARG A 285 -5.87 23.99 -4.94
C ARG A 285 -5.42 22.57 -5.12
N ALA A 286 -4.21 22.39 -5.67
CA ALA A 286 -3.59 21.07 -5.83
C ALA A 286 -2.09 21.11 -5.53
N THR A 287 -1.52 20.03 -5.02
CA THR A 287 -0.08 19.97 -4.78
C THR A 287 0.70 19.90 -6.10
N LEU A 288 1.86 20.56 -6.13
CA LEU A 288 2.85 20.49 -7.20
C LEU A 288 4.18 19.90 -6.74
N HIS A 289 4.22 19.41 -5.50
CA HIS A 289 5.36 18.76 -4.88
C HIS A 289 6.65 19.60 -4.88
N ASN A 290 7.25 19.89 -6.04
CA ASN A 290 8.47 20.65 -6.18
C ASN A 290 8.63 21.22 -7.62
N ILE A 291 9.70 22.02 -7.83
CA ILE A 291 9.99 22.64 -9.14
C ILE A 291 10.25 21.57 -10.23
N ALA A 292 10.93 20.49 -9.89
CA ALA A 292 11.23 19.44 -10.87
C ALA A 292 9.94 18.82 -11.42
N TYR A 293 8.93 18.66 -10.58
CA TYR A 293 7.62 18.17 -10.98
C TYR A 293 6.90 19.15 -11.91
N ILE A 294 6.90 20.44 -11.61
CA ILE A 294 6.34 21.49 -12.48
C ILE A 294 6.99 21.43 -13.87
N ASN A 295 8.33 21.33 -13.89
CA ASN A 295 9.09 21.27 -15.14
C ASN A 295 8.82 19.97 -15.92
N SER A 296 8.68 18.84 -15.24
CA SER A 296 8.41 17.54 -15.89
C SER A 296 7.05 17.49 -16.58
N LEU A 297 6.09 18.26 -16.09
CA LEU A 297 4.75 18.37 -16.66
C LEU A 297 4.60 19.54 -17.64
N ASN A 298 5.65 20.32 -17.90
CA ASN A 298 5.64 21.53 -18.73
C ASN A 298 4.49 22.48 -18.38
N LEU A 299 4.26 22.70 -17.08
CA LEU A 299 3.16 23.55 -16.61
C LEU A 299 3.45 25.02 -16.83
N GLU A 300 2.45 25.74 -17.31
CA GLU A 300 2.45 27.20 -17.50
C GLU A 300 1.15 27.77 -16.95
N ILE A 301 1.20 28.96 -16.37
CA ILE A 301 0.00 29.65 -15.93
C ILE A 301 -0.96 29.85 -17.10
N GLY A 302 -2.22 29.51 -16.92
CA GLY A 302 -3.26 29.54 -17.95
C GLY A 302 -3.39 28.24 -18.77
N CYS A 303 -2.52 27.22 -18.57
CA CYS A 303 -2.71 25.94 -19.25
C CYS A 303 -3.84 25.12 -18.59
N GLU A 304 -4.46 24.27 -19.39
CA GLU A 304 -5.37 23.23 -18.89
C GLU A 304 -4.57 22.06 -18.28
N VAL A 305 -5.01 21.62 -17.11
CA VAL A 305 -4.35 20.57 -16.34
C VAL A 305 -5.33 19.47 -15.96
N LYS A 306 -4.83 18.25 -15.90
CA LYS A 306 -5.55 17.09 -15.39
C LYS A 306 -5.35 17.00 -13.88
N VAL A 307 -6.45 17.01 -13.13
CA VAL A 307 -6.44 16.96 -11.66
C VAL A 307 -7.16 15.71 -11.18
N ILE A 308 -6.56 14.99 -10.26
CA ILE A 308 -7.20 13.90 -9.54
C ILE A 308 -7.18 14.18 -8.04
N ARG A 309 -8.07 13.53 -7.31
CA ARG A 309 -8.07 13.52 -5.84
C ARG A 309 -7.55 12.17 -5.38
N SER A 310 -6.32 12.16 -4.89
CA SER A 310 -5.66 10.93 -4.44
C SER A 310 -6.03 10.61 -2.99
N GLY A 311 -6.40 9.37 -2.71
CA GLY A 311 -6.75 8.92 -1.35
C GLY A 311 -7.90 9.69 -0.72
N ASP A 312 -8.82 10.20 -1.52
CA ASP A 312 -9.97 11.03 -1.15
C ASP A 312 -9.65 12.34 -0.41
N ILE A 313 -8.37 12.77 -0.35
CA ILE A 313 -7.97 13.88 0.51
C ILE A 313 -7.18 14.98 -0.22
N ILE A 314 -6.10 14.66 -0.93
CA ILE A 314 -5.19 15.69 -1.48
C ILE A 314 -5.32 15.79 -3.01
N PRO A 315 -5.82 16.93 -3.55
CA PRO A 315 -5.83 17.16 -4.98
C PRO A 315 -4.42 17.34 -5.53
N ARG A 316 -4.16 16.78 -6.72
CA ARG A 316 -2.89 16.94 -7.43
C ARG A 316 -3.10 17.07 -8.93
N ILE A 317 -2.15 17.71 -9.58
CA ILE A 317 -2.07 17.76 -11.03
C ILE A 317 -1.32 16.51 -11.51
N THR A 318 -1.85 15.81 -12.50
CA THR A 318 -1.22 14.61 -13.08
C THR A 318 -0.64 14.85 -14.47
N GLY A 319 -0.96 15.96 -15.09
CA GLY A 319 -0.45 16.30 -16.41
C GLY A 319 -1.04 17.59 -16.94
N ARG A 320 -0.40 18.13 -17.98
CA ARG A 320 -0.94 19.18 -18.85
C ARG A 320 -1.82 18.54 -19.91
N VAL A 321 -2.90 19.18 -20.29
CA VAL A 321 -3.68 18.80 -21.48
C VAL A 321 -2.94 19.33 -22.71
N GLU A 322 -2.47 18.42 -23.54
CA GLU A 322 -1.89 18.79 -24.85
C GLU A 322 -3.04 19.23 -25.77
N LYS A 323 -2.84 20.39 -26.41
CA LYS A 323 -3.76 20.90 -27.45
C LYS A 323 -3.48 20.25 -28.77
#